data_e4671f979025a9abd11ca4c14fba81f1
#
_entry.id   e4671f979025a9abd11ca4c14fba81f1
#
_cell.length_a   1.000
_cell.length_b   1.000
_cell.length_c   1.000
_cell.angle_alpha   90.00
_cell.angle_beta   90.00
_cell.angle_gamma   90.00
#
_symmetry.space_group_name_H-M   'P 1'
#
loop_
_entity.id
_entity.type
_entity.pdbx_description
1 polymer ?
#
loop_
_entity_poly.entity_id
_entity_poly.type
_entity_poly.pdbx_seq_one_letter_code
_entity_poly.pdbx_strand_id
1 'polypeptide(L)'
;MGSLKSMSDRKLIEDFIKNNINSAYRFAFTYTKNQQDAEDVVSESIIKAINASGNLKDSAKVKTWFFRIVSNTAISYINRNKKVIPFDEITDNETYLDSYNFSSLNDVIEKLPKEYLEIITLRYFEDMKLKDISEVIGVNENTVKTRLYKALKILKKEVGDEYEE
;
A
#
# COMPACT_ATOMS: atom_id res chain seq x y z
N MET A 1 14.51 31.42 -8.63
CA MET A 1 13.58 31.04 -7.56
C MET A 1 13.17 29.58 -7.56
N GLY A 2 13.13 28.91 -8.70
CA GLY A 2 12.82 27.49 -8.77
C GLY A 2 13.79 26.56 -8.07
N SER A 3 15.10 26.92 -8.01
CA SER A 3 16.13 26.08 -7.40
C SER A 3 16.05 26.00 -5.90
N LEU A 4 15.69 27.08 -5.20
CA LEU A 4 15.57 27.07 -3.74
C LEU A 4 14.37 26.25 -3.26
N LYS A 5 13.25 26.36 -3.94
CA LYS A 5 12.07 25.54 -3.66
C LYS A 5 12.35 24.06 -3.91
N SER A 6 12.99 23.73 -5.04
CA SER A 6 13.38 22.37 -5.40
C SER A 6 14.32 21.75 -4.35
N MET A 7 15.30 22.51 -3.85
CA MET A 7 16.22 22.03 -2.82
C MET A 7 15.51 21.82 -1.48
N SER A 8 14.59 22.71 -1.12
CA SER A 8 13.77 22.59 0.09
C SER A 8 12.84 21.38 0.00
N ASP A 9 12.19 21.19 -1.14
CA ASP A 9 11.31 20.05 -1.39
C ASP A 9 12.09 18.75 -1.36
N ARG A 10 13.28 18.72 -1.95
CA ARG A 10 14.15 17.55 -1.93
C ARG A 10 14.53 17.15 -0.50
N LYS A 11 14.90 18.11 0.33
CA LYS A 11 15.24 17.84 1.73
C LYS A 11 14.02 17.35 2.50
N LEU A 12 12.86 17.95 2.29
CA LEU A 12 11.61 17.52 2.89
C LEU A 12 11.30 16.06 2.53
N ILE A 13 11.47 15.70 1.27
CA ILE A 13 11.23 14.34 0.76
C ILE A 13 12.23 13.37 1.40
N GLU A 14 13.51 13.72 1.44
CA GLU A 14 14.55 12.89 2.06
C GLU A 14 14.25 12.64 3.54
N ASP A 15 13.87 13.67 4.28
CA ASP A 15 13.52 13.56 5.70
C ASP A 15 12.26 12.71 5.89
N PHE A 16 11.26 12.91 5.04
CA PHE A 16 10.04 12.10 5.08
C PHE A 16 10.35 10.62 4.84
N ILE A 17 11.13 10.31 3.84
CA ILE A 17 11.50 8.93 3.51
C ILE A 17 12.25 8.28 4.68
N LYS A 18 13.23 8.99 5.24
CA LYS A 18 13.98 8.51 6.41
C LYS A 18 13.07 8.10 7.56
N ASN A 19 12.07 8.94 7.86
CA ASN A 19 11.17 8.73 8.98
C ASN A 19 10.06 7.71 8.68
N ASN A 20 9.87 7.33 7.42
CA ASN A 20 8.76 6.49 6.99
C ASN A 20 9.19 5.27 6.16
N ILE A 21 10.46 4.88 6.25
CA ILE A 21 11.01 3.77 5.45
C ILE A 21 10.29 2.45 5.77
N ASN A 22 9.99 2.19 7.04
CA ASN A 22 9.30 0.98 7.45
C ASN A 22 7.86 0.96 6.95
N SER A 23 7.19 2.11 6.94
CA SER A 23 5.85 2.25 6.40
C SER A 23 5.83 1.99 4.90
N ALA A 24 6.80 2.55 4.17
CA ALA A 24 6.95 2.32 2.74
C ALA A 24 7.17 0.83 2.44
N TYR A 25 8.04 0.19 3.21
CA TYR A 25 8.31 -1.24 3.11
C TYR A 25 7.04 -2.06 3.35
N ARG A 26 6.31 -1.79 4.41
CA ARG A 26 5.05 -2.47 4.73
C ARG A 26 4.06 -2.36 3.59
N PHE A 27 3.91 -1.15 3.03
CA PHE A 27 2.99 -0.91 1.93
C PHE A 27 3.43 -1.64 0.65
N ALA A 28 4.71 -1.58 0.30
CA ALA A 28 5.26 -2.32 -0.84
C ALA A 28 5.04 -3.83 -0.69
N PHE A 29 5.20 -4.36 0.52
CA PHE A 29 5.00 -5.77 0.81
C PHE A 29 3.56 -6.22 0.55
N THR A 30 2.56 -5.34 0.69
CA THR A 30 1.16 -5.70 0.36
C THR A 30 1.02 -6.11 -1.11
N TYR A 31 1.87 -5.57 -1.98
CA TYR A 31 1.88 -5.89 -3.41
C TYR A 31 2.75 -7.10 -3.74
N THR A 32 3.93 -7.16 -3.16
CA THR A 32 4.96 -8.14 -3.57
C THR A 32 4.86 -9.46 -2.82
N LYS A 33 4.36 -9.45 -1.59
CA LYS A 33 4.29 -10.63 -0.69
C LYS A 33 5.65 -11.30 -0.47
N ASN A 34 6.73 -10.58 -0.76
CA ASN A 34 8.10 -11.09 -0.71
C ASN A 34 8.99 -9.97 -0.18
N GLN A 35 9.83 -10.29 0.79
CA GLN A 35 10.69 -9.31 1.45
C GLN A 35 11.68 -8.66 0.49
N GLN A 36 12.37 -9.45 -0.31
CA GLN A 36 13.37 -8.93 -1.23
C GLN A 36 12.76 -8.04 -2.29
N ASP A 37 11.63 -8.45 -2.85
CA ASP A 37 10.91 -7.66 -3.86
C ASP A 37 10.39 -6.35 -3.26
N ALA A 38 9.89 -6.36 -2.02
CA ALA A 38 9.45 -5.15 -1.34
C ALA A 38 10.62 -4.18 -1.13
N GLU A 39 11.77 -4.67 -0.74
CA GLU A 39 12.99 -3.85 -0.60
C GLU A 39 13.39 -3.23 -1.94
N ASP A 40 13.32 -3.99 -3.02
CA ASP A 40 13.63 -3.50 -4.36
C ASP A 40 12.65 -2.40 -4.79
N VAL A 41 11.35 -2.59 -4.52
CA VAL A 41 10.31 -1.59 -4.82
C VAL A 41 10.56 -0.31 -4.03
N VAL A 42 10.88 -0.41 -2.76
CA VAL A 42 11.15 0.77 -1.91
C VAL A 42 12.38 1.51 -2.43
N SER A 43 13.46 0.79 -2.73
CA SER A 43 14.69 1.40 -3.26
C SER A 43 14.43 2.14 -4.57
N GLU A 44 13.71 1.52 -5.49
CA GLU A 44 13.33 2.14 -6.77
C GLU A 44 12.43 3.35 -6.55
N SER A 45 11.49 3.27 -5.60
CA SER A 45 10.57 4.36 -5.25
C SER A 45 11.32 5.56 -4.69
N ILE A 46 12.33 5.33 -3.85
CA ILE A 46 13.17 6.39 -3.28
C ILE A 46 13.89 7.14 -4.40
N ILE A 47 14.50 6.41 -5.32
CA ILE A 47 15.21 7.02 -6.46
C ILE A 47 14.24 7.85 -7.29
N LYS A 48 13.06 7.31 -7.60
CA LYS A 48 12.03 8.03 -8.35
C LYS A 48 11.57 9.30 -7.63
N ALA A 49 11.36 9.22 -6.31
CA ALA A 49 10.91 10.35 -5.51
C ALA A 49 11.95 11.47 -5.50
N ILE A 50 13.21 11.14 -5.30
CA ILE A 50 14.28 12.12 -5.29
C ILE A 50 14.42 12.78 -6.66
N ASN A 51 14.39 12.00 -7.72
CA ASN A 51 14.49 12.52 -9.10
C ASN A 51 13.28 13.38 -9.49
N ALA A 52 12.12 13.10 -8.91
CA ALA A 52 10.86 13.83 -9.20
C ALA A 52 10.54 14.89 -8.14
N SER A 53 11.50 15.28 -7.31
CA SER A 53 11.26 16.20 -6.19
C SER A 53 10.65 17.54 -6.62
N GLY A 54 10.94 18.01 -7.82
CA GLY A 54 10.35 19.22 -8.37
C GLY A 54 8.86 19.09 -8.71
N ASN A 55 8.32 17.89 -8.74
CA ASN A 55 6.92 17.64 -9.07
C ASN A 55 6.01 17.69 -7.84
N LEU A 56 6.57 17.77 -6.64
CA LEU A 56 5.77 17.93 -5.42
C LEU A 56 5.23 19.36 -5.37
N LYS A 57 3.93 19.52 -5.62
CA LYS A 57 3.29 20.83 -5.71
C LYS A 57 2.92 21.41 -4.35
N ASP A 58 2.57 20.55 -3.40
CA ASP A 58 2.14 20.92 -2.06
C ASP A 58 2.92 20.08 -1.05
N SER A 59 3.78 20.73 -0.28
CA SER A 59 4.61 20.06 0.71
C SER A 59 3.81 19.32 1.79
N ALA A 60 2.60 19.80 2.09
CA ALA A 60 1.70 19.13 3.04
C ALA A 60 1.21 17.76 2.53
N LYS A 61 1.35 17.50 1.23
CA LYS A 61 0.91 16.25 0.59
C LYS A 61 2.06 15.29 0.28
N VAL A 62 3.21 15.48 0.90
CA VAL A 62 4.38 14.62 0.65
C VAL A 62 4.07 13.15 0.90
N LYS A 63 3.29 12.84 1.93
CA LYS A 63 2.93 11.46 2.27
C LYS A 63 2.12 10.80 1.16
N THR A 64 1.02 11.42 0.74
CA THR A 64 0.18 10.93 -0.36
C THR A 64 0.98 10.81 -1.64
N TRP A 65 1.78 11.81 -1.95
CA TRP A 65 2.63 11.85 -3.14
C TRP A 65 3.64 10.70 -3.16
N PHE A 66 4.32 10.46 -2.05
CA PHE A 66 5.33 9.39 -1.97
C PHE A 66 4.68 8.00 -2.02
N PHE A 67 3.61 7.78 -1.28
CA PHE A 67 2.92 6.48 -1.30
C PHE A 67 2.32 6.17 -2.68
N ARG A 68 1.91 7.19 -3.43
CA ARG A 68 1.50 7.00 -4.83
C ARG A 68 2.68 6.50 -5.68
N ILE A 69 3.87 7.06 -5.48
CA ILE A 69 5.09 6.58 -6.17
C ILE A 69 5.35 5.12 -5.82
N VAL A 70 5.25 4.74 -4.54
CA VAL A 70 5.45 3.36 -4.11
C VAL A 70 4.42 2.43 -4.76
N SER A 71 3.15 2.82 -4.77
CA SER A 71 2.09 2.03 -5.41
C SER A 71 2.36 1.81 -6.89
N ASN A 72 2.64 2.88 -7.62
CA ASN A 72 2.93 2.80 -9.06
C ASN A 72 4.19 1.98 -9.34
N THR A 73 5.21 2.14 -8.53
CA THR A 73 6.47 1.39 -8.65
C THR A 73 6.23 -0.09 -8.39
N ALA A 74 5.46 -0.43 -7.36
CA ALA A 74 5.13 -1.81 -7.04
C ALA A 74 4.38 -2.49 -8.18
N ILE A 75 3.39 -1.82 -8.73
CA ILE A 75 2.60 -2.35 -9.86
C ILE A 75 3.50 -2.59 -11.08
N SER A 76 4.35 -1.60 -11.42
CA SER A 76 5.29 -1.73 -12.53
C SER A 76 6.29 -2.87 -12.31
N TYR A 77 6.79 -2.98 -11.07
CA TYR A 77 7.73 -4.04 -10.69
C TYR A 77 7.11 -5.43 -10.87
N ILE A 78 5.91 -5.61 -10.36
CA ILE A 78 5.19 -6.89 -10.46
C ILE A 78 4.94 -7.24 -11.94
N ASN A 79 4.52 -6.26 -12.75
CA ASN A 79 4.24 -6.49 -14.17
C ASN A 79 5.50 -6.87 -14.95
N ARG A 80 6.65 -6.28 -14.64
CA ARG A 80 7.93 -6.62 -15.28
C ARG A 80 8.41 -8.02 -14.89
N ASN A 81 8.17 -8.42 -13.65
CA ASN A 81 8.66 -9.68 -13.10
C ASN A 81 7.60 -10.77 -13.10
N LYS A 82 6.48 -10.52 -13.79
CA LYS A 82 5.38 -11.46 -13.85
C LYS A 82 5.79 -12.70 -14.62
N LYS A 83 6.10 -13.77 -13.91
CA LYS A 83 6.10 -15.10 -14.50
C LYS A 83 4.65 -15.42 -14.84
N VAL A 84 4.43 -16.04 -16.02
CA VAL A 84 3.09 -16.46 -16.40
C VAL A 84 2.56 -17.40 -15.32
N ILE A 85 1.75 -16.87 -14.40
CA ILE A 85 1.04 -17.68 -13.43
C ILE A 85 -0.12 -18.33 -14.18
N PRO A 86 -0.24 -19.68 -14.17
CA PRO A 86 -1.37 -20.34 -14.79
C PRO A 86 -2.68 -19.76 -14.25
N PHE A 87 -3.63 -19.54 -15.16
CA PHE A 87 -4.93 -18.93 -14.83
C PHE A 87 -5.62 -19.60 -13.63
N ASP A 88 -5.37 -20.90 -13.46
CA ASP A 88 -5.96 -21.70 -12.38
C ASP A 88 -5.45 -21.31 -10.97
N GLU A 89 -4.30 -20.63 -10.87
CA GLU A 89 -3.75 -20.17 -9.58
C GLU A 89 -4.30 -18.81 -9.16
N ILE A 90 -5.02 -18.13 -10.06
CA ILE A 90 -5.63 -16.83 -9.78
C ILE A 90 -7.04 -17.00 -9.19
N THR A 91 -7.59 -18.19 -9.24
CA THR A 91 -8.95 -18.46 -8.81
C THR A 91 -9.03 -18.70 -7.30
N ASP A 92 -9.90 -17.95 -6.68
CA ASP A 92 -10.48 -18.13 -5.36
C ASP A 92 -9.62 -17.69 -4.18
N ASN A 93 -9.41 -16.37 -4.10
CA ASN A 93 -9.03 -15.74 -2.85
C ASN A 93 -10.07 -15.99 -1.73
N GLU A 94 -11.34 -16.18 -2.07
CA GLU A 94 -12.38 -16.49 -1.10
C GLU A 94 -12.23 -17.89 -0.53
N THR A 95 -11.97 -18.88 -1.39
CA THR A 95 -11.72 -20.26 -0.97
C THR A 95 -10.42 -20.38 -0.19
N TYR A 96 -9.44 -19.57 -0.54
CA TYR A 96 -8.14 -19.55 0.13
C TYR A 96 -8.25 -19.07 1.58
N LEU A 97 -9.08 -18.06 1.83
CA LEU A 97 -9.34 -17.55 3.18
C LEU A 97 -10.09 -18.57 4.04
N ASP A 98 -11.02 -19.32 3.47
CA ASP A 98 -11.81 -20.31 4.18
C ASP A 98 -11.01 -21.54 4.63
N SER A 99 -9.85 -21.80 4.01
CA SER A 99 -9.02 -22.98 4.31
C SER A 99 -7.97 -22.75 5.40
N TYR A 100 -7.77 -21.51 5.85
CA TYR A 100 -6.78 -21.18 6.86
C TYR A 100 -7.38 -21.02 8.24
N ASN A 101 -6.72 -21.64 9.22
CA ASN A 101 -7.03 -21.49 10.63
C ASN A 101 -6.26 -20.27 11.13
N PHE A 102 -6.91 -19.12 11.22
CA PHE A 102 -6.28 -17.86 11.61
C PHE A 102 -6.15 -17.80 13.15
N SER A 103 -4.92 -17.73 13.65
CA SER A 103 -4.65 -17.64 15.07
C SER A 103 -4.64 -16.23 15.63
N SER A 104 -4.60 -15.20 14.74
CA SER A 104 -4.56 -13.80 15.16
C SER A 104 -5.14 -12.88 14.10
N LEU A 105 -5.51 -11.67 14.54
CA LEU A 105 -5.96 -10.63 13.61
C LEU A 105 -4.91 -10.30 12.54
N ASN A 106 -3.64 -10.29 12.92
CA ASN A 106 -2.55 -10.04 11.97
C ASN A 106 -2.50 -11.07 10.86
N ASP A 107 -2.72 -12.36 11.19
CA ASP A 107 -2.76 -13.42 10.19
C ASP A 107 -3.90 -13.22 9.20
N VAL A 108 -5.07 -12.80 9.69
CA VAL A 108 -6.22 -12.50 8.83
C VAL A 108 -5.93 -11.33 7.91
N ILE A 109 -5.34 -10.26 8.45
CA ILE A 109 -4.98 -9.07 7.67
C ILE A 109 -4.00 -9.43 6.55
N GLU A 110 -2.95 -10.18 6.87
CA GLU A 110 -1.94 -10.59 5.90
C GLU A 110 -2.49 -11.46 4.77
N LYS A 111 -3.57 -12.17 5.02
CA LYS A 111 -4.21 -13.06 4.05
C LYS A 111 -5.29 -12.36 3.21
N LEU A 112 -5.63 -11.12 3.50
CA LEU A 112 -6.58 -10.36 2.70
C LEU A 112 -6.10 -10.24 1.25
N PRO A 113 -7.01 -10.28 0.27
CA PRO A 113 -6.66 -9.92 -1.11
C PRO A 113 -5.97 -8.56 -1.17
N LYS A 114 -5.06 -8.40 -2.11
CA LYS A 114 -4.26 -7.18 -2.27
C LYS A 114 -5.12 -5.91 -2.27
N GLU A 115 -6.23 -5.92 -2.98
CA GLU A 115 -7.12 -4.76 -3.11
C GLU A 115 -7.74 -4.31 -1.78
N TYR A 116 -7.87 -5.21 -0.83
CA TYR A 116 -8.34 -4.88 0.53
C TYR A 116 -7.18 -4.57 1.45
N LEU A 117 -6.09 -5.32 1.34
CA LEU A 117 -4.92 -5.16 2.19
C LEU A 117 -4.28 -3.78 2.01
N GLU A 118 -4.17 -3.29 0.76
CA GLU A 118 -3.61 -1.95 0.51
C GLU A 118 -4.45 -0.86 1.19
N ILE A 119 -5.76 -0.96 1.17
CA ILE A 119 -6.67 0.02 1.80
C ILE A 119 -6.58 -0.06 3.32
N ILE A 120 -6.60 -1.26 3.90
CA ILE A 120 -6.46 -1.45 5.34
C ILE A 120 -5.12 -0.88 5.83
N THR A 121 -4.05 -1.15 5.09
CA THR A 121 -2.71 -0.65 5.43
C THR A 121 -2.68 0.88 5.43
N LEU A 122 -3.17 1.52 4.38
CA LEU A 122 -3.18 2.97 4.29
C LEU A 122 -4.12 3.62 5.31
N ARG A 123 -5.26 3.01 5.57
CA ARG A 123 -6.25 3.57 6.49
C ARG A 123 -5.84 3.45 7.94
N TYR A 124 -5.40 2.28 8.38
CA TYR A 124 -5.19 1.99 9.81
C TYR A 124 -3.72 2.04 10.23
N PHE A 125 -2.79 1.67 9.38
CA PHE A 125 -1.37 1.76 9.71
C PHE A 125 -0.79 3.13 9.36
N GLU A 126 -1.28 3.76 8.30
CA GLU A 126 -0.77 5.04 7.83
C GLU A 126 -1.71 6.23 8.16
N ASP A 127 -2.85 5.96 8.74
CA ASP A 127 -3.84 6.96 9.20
C ASP A 127 -4.24 7.94 8.08
N MET A 128 -4.44 7.41 6.87
CA MET A 128 -4.84 8.22 5.72
C MET A 128 -6.36 8.37 5.62
N LYS A 129 -6.79 9.54 5.15
CA LYS A 129 -8.18 9.79 4.80
C LYS A 129 -8.54 9.04 3.51
N LEU A 130 -9.80 8.69 3.35
CA LEU A 130 -10.28 7.96 2.17
C LEU A 130 -9.96 8.68 0.87
N LYS A 131 -10.03 10.01 0.85
CA LYS A 131 -9.67 10.82 -0.31
C LYS A 131 -8.19 10.64 -0.68
N ASP A 132 -7.31 10.64 0.31
CA ASP A 132 -5.88 10.47 0.08
C ASP A 132 -5.56 9.06 -0.40
N ILE A 133 -6.22 8.06 0.16
CA ILE A 133 -6.11 6.66 -0.29
C ILE A 133 -6.51 6.55 -1.76
N SER A 134 -7.61 7.20 -2.15
CA SER A 134 -8.06 7.20 -3.56
C SER A 134 -7.01 7.76 -4.49
N GLU A 135 -6.29 8.80 -4.07
CA GLU A 135 -5.19 9.38 -4.85
C GLU A 135 -4.00 8.42 -4.94
N VAL A 136 -3.66 7.73 -3.84
CA VAL A 136 -2.53 6.78 -3.82
C VAL A 136 -2.78 5.61 -4.77
N ILE A 137 -3.93 4.96 -4.67
CA ILE A 137 -4.19 3.73 -5.41
C ILE A 137 -4.88 3.94 -6.76
N GLY A 138 -5.28 5.18 -7.06
CA GLY A 138 -5.80 5.53 -8.39
C GLY A 138 -7.22 5.06 -8.66
N VAL A 139 -8.06 4.93 -7.63
CA VAL A 139 -9.49 4.62 -7.77
C VAL A 139 -10.32 5.74 -7.15
N ASN A 140 -11.61 5.81 -7.46
CA ASN A 140 -12.43 6.86 -6.88
C ASN A 140 -12.72 6.58 -5.40
N GLU A 141 -13.11 7.62 -4.68
CA GLU A 141 -13.35 7.55 -3.23
C GLU A 141 -14.47 6.57 -2.86
N ASN A 142 -15.51 6.48 -3.69
CA ASN A 142 -16.59 5.52 -3.46
C ASN A 142 -16.11 4.08 -3.54
N THR A 143 -15.19 3.79 -4.47
CA THR A 143 -14.56 2.47 -4.58
C THR A 143 -13.75 2.16 -3.31
N VAL A 144 -13.00 3.14 -2.79
CA VAL A 144 -12.26 2.99 -1.53
C VAL A 144 -13.22 2.65 -0.40
N LYS A 145 -14.32 3.38 -0.26
CA LYS A 145 -15.33 3.12 0.77
C LYS A 145 -15.90 1.71 0.68
N THR A 146 -16.26 1.29 -0.52
CA THR A 146 -16.85 -0.03 -0.76
C THR A 146 -15.86 -1.14 -0.41
N ARG A 147 -14.61 -1.01 -0.86
CA ARG A 147 -13.55 -1.99 -0.55
C ARG A 147 -13.21 -2.02 0.93
N LEU A 148 -13.16 -0.85 1.57
CA LEU A 148 -12.92 -0.76 3.02
C LEU A 148 -14.02 -1.47 3.79
N TYR A 149 -15.27 -1.22 3.44
CA TYR A 149 -16.42 -1.86 4.08
C TYR A 149 -16.37 -3.39 3.94
N LYS A 150 -16.06 -3.87 2.72
CA LYS A 150 -15.94 -5.31 2.48
C LYS A 150 -14.78 -5.92 3.26
N ALA A 151 -13.64 -5.23 3.31
CA ALA A 151 -12.47 -5.68 4.07
C ALA A 151 -12.78 -5.80 5.55
N LEU A 152 -13.44 -4.78 6.12
CA LEU A 152 -13.85 -4.79 7.52
C LEU A 152 -14.85 -5.91 7.82
N LYS A 153 -15.75 -6.19 6.88
CA LYS A 153 -16.72 -7.28 7.02
C LYS A 153 -16.02 -8.64 7.05
N ILE A 154 -15.01 -8.85 6.20
CA ILE A 154 -14.19 -10.07 6.23
C ILE A 154 -13.48 -10.20 7.56
N LEU A 155 -12.83 -9.14 8.03
CA LEU A 155 -12.10 -9.13 9.30
C LEU A 155 -13.03 -9.41 10.48
N LYS A 156 -14.21 -8.81 10.49
CA LYS A 156 -15.20 -9.02 11.55
C LYS A 156 -15.69 -10.47 11.57
N LYS A 157 -15.93 -11.07 10.41
CA LYS A 157 -16.40 -12.46 10.31
C LYS A 157 -15.35 -13.43 10.85
N GLU A 158 -14.07 -13.20 10.54
CA GLU A 158 -12.98 -14.11 10.93
C GLU A 158 -12.61 -13.97 12.42
N VAL A 159 -12.83 -12.80 13.00
CA VAL A 159 -12.40 -12.48 14.37
C VAL A 159 -13.59 -12.27 15.31
N GLY A 160 -14.79 -12.08 14.76
CA GLY A 160 -15.97 -11.69 15.52
C GLY A 160 -16.39 -12.68 16.60
N ASP A 161 -16.20 -13.96 16.37
CA ASP A 161 -16.57 -15.01 17.32
C ASP A 161 -15.69 -15.03 18.59
N GLU A 162 -14.49 -14.44 18.52
CA GLU A 162 -13.57 -14.36 19.67
C GLU A 162 -13.84 -13.13 20.54
N TYR A 163 -14.51 -12.12 20.02
CA TYR A 163 -14.72 -10.82 20.69
C TYR A 163 -16.18 -10.47 20.96
N GLU A 164 -17.11 -11.28 20.51
CA GLU A 164 -18.54 -11.12 20.85
C GLU A 164 -18.86 -11.87 22.14
N GLU A 165 -18.79 -11.15 23.23
CA GLU A 165 -19.50 -11.54 24.45
C GLU A 165 -20.66 -10.61 24.69
#